data_8b0726f1711b1a6d9a2a4681a159c200
#
_entry.id   8b0726f1711b1a6d9a2a4681a159c200
#
_cell.length_a   1.000
_cell.length_b   1.000
_cell.length_c   1.000
_cell.angle_alpha   90.00
_cell.angle_beta   90.00
_cell.angle_gamma   90.00
#
_symmetry.space_group_name_H-M   'P 1'
#
loop_
_entity.id
_entity.type
_entity.pdbx_description
1 polymer ?
#
loop_
_entity_poly.entity_id
_entity_poly.type
_entity_poly.pdbx_seq_one_letter_code
_entity_poly.pdbx_strand_id
1 'polypeptide(L)'
;MNLDHTILTLILLTPLVGAVILALIPEREGSKAHHIGALLITLLTFVMTLHLAAHFNYAAVPGTFQFEQNLPWIASPHINYHLGVDGLSMWLVILAGLLAPIGVLASWNAIKTRTRLFFVLFLLQQVAMFGVFVALDLFLYYGFWELSIVPMALLIATFGRTENRRRAAIKFFLYAFIPSAILLAALIWLYVQTGTFDLPALQLLAASHSISDNHTALWLCSLAFLVAFAVKVPIFPLHGWLQEAVSEAPTAAVMVLAGKLGLYSILRFSFGIFPEQTHHIAPLLIALGAIGIVYGALLALVQTDLKKLAAFSTLSHVSFIVLGIFTFTVAGLDGGIFQLLNESLIGAALFVLLGLLYERYGTYDMRDYGGLATKHAWMVTFFVMTSLAAVGLPMMNGFVGEFLILSGSMQAFDVHRVLWTTIATTGVILSAAYMLSMIQKIFYGKLGIRSSEITGYDLTAREHITLWPLAAFFLIMGILSPFWMKSIDTFGTLTADKPAHFEPNPIKHTETETYSSVSTPVASQEAR
;
A
#
# COMPACT_ATOMS: atom_id res chain seq x y z
N MET A 1 -17.17 -26.86 14.53
CA MET A 1 -17.12 -25.58 13.84
C MET A 1 -15.77 -25.52 13.14
N ASN A 2 -15.73 -25.51 11.82
CA ASN A 2 -14.46 -25.50 11.11
C ASN A 2 -13.90 -24.07 11.23
N LEU A 3 -12.72 -23.91 11.86
CA LEU A 3 -12.11 -22.60 12.11
C LEU A 3 -11.94 -21.81 10.82
N ASP A 4 -11.64 -22.50 9.72
CA ASP A 4 -11.43 -21.88 8.41
C ASP A 4 -12.65 -21.09 7.94
N HIS A 5 -13.86 -21.54 8.21
CA HIS A 5 -15.09 -20.81 7.83
C HIS A 5 -15.41 -19.59 8.71
N THR A 6 -14.74 -19.43 9.86
CA THR A 6 -15.08 -18.33 10.80
C THR A 6 -13.91 -17.41 11.08
N ILE A 7 -12.71 -17.76 10.58
CA ILE A 7 -11.47 -17.03 10.91
C ILE A 7 -11.52 -15.55 10.49
N LEU A 8 -12.07 -15.23 9.32
CA LEU A 8 -12.17 -13.86 8.85
C LEU A 8 -13.09 -13.00 9.72
N THR A 9 -14.22 -13.57 10.15
CA THR A 9 -15.10 -12.91 11.12
C THR A 9 -14.42 -12.69 12.47
N LEU A 10 -13.65 -13.67 12.95
CA LEU A 10 -12.87 -13.53 14.20
C LEU A 10 -11.80 -12.45 14.08
N ILE A 11 -11.10 -12.35 12.96
CA ILE A 11 -10.13 -11.29 12.66
C ILE A 11 -10.77 -9.91 12.69
N LEU A 12 -12.00 -9.76 12.18
CA LEU A 12 -12.77 -8.52 12.22
C LEU A 12 -13.31 -8.19 13.61
N LEU A 13 -13.88 -9.18 14.29
CA LEU A 13 -14.56 -8.98 15.57
C LEU A 13 -13.57 -8.76 16.73
N THR A 14 -12.39 -9.38 16.71
CA THR A 14 -11.42 -9.26 17.80
C THR A 14 -11.03 -7.80 18.08
N PRO A 15 -10.57 -7.00 17.10
CA PRO A 15 -10.27 -5.59 17.36
C PRO A 15 -11.53 -4.74 17.61
N LEU A 16 -12.70 -5.10 17.04
CA LEU A 16 -13.96 -4.41 17.29
C LEU A 16 -14.40 -4.59 18.75
N VAL A 17 -14.48 -5.83 19.23
CA VAL A 17 -14.78 -6.15 20.64
C VAL A 17 -13.74 -5.53 21.55
N GLY A 18 -12.47 -5.60 21.15
CA GLY A 18 -11.38 -4.95 21.86
C GLY A 18 -11.57 -3.44 21.99
N ALA A 19 -12.01 -2.75 20.95
CA ALA A 19 -12.32 -1.33 21.00
C ALA A 19 -13.45 -1.02 22.00
N VAL A 20 -14.51 -1.83 22.02
CA VAL A 20 -15.61 -1.71 22.98
C VAL A 20 -15.12 -1.95 24.42
N ILE A 21 -14.33 -2.99 24.64
CA ILE A 21 -13.76 -3.28 25.98
C ILE A 21 -12.88 -2.10 26.45
N LEU A 22 -11.99 -1.59 25.60
CA LEU A 22 -11.14 -0.44 25.97
C LEU A 22 -11.95 0.84 26.20
N ALA A 23 -13.07 1.02 25.49
CA ALA A 23 -13.96 2.17 25.70
C ALA A 23 -14.64 2.13 27.09
N LEU A 24 -14.90 0.95 27.64
CA LEU A 24 -15.52 0.73 28.95
C LEU A 24 -14.53 0.86 30.11
N ILE A 25 -13.23 0.68 29.88
CA ILE A 25 -12.20 0.81 30.92
C ILE A 25 -12.00 2.29 31.27
N PRO A 26 -12.16 2.71 32.54
CA PRO A 26 -11.96 4.10 32.95
C PRO A 26 -10.50 4.51 32.77
N GLU A 27 -10.28 5.70 32.24
CA GLU A 27 -8.95 6.27 32.10
C GLU A 27 -8.46 6.78 33.48
N ARG A 28 -7.34 6.25 33.96
CA ARG A 28 -6.69 6.66 35.20
C ARG A 28 -5.30 7.20 34.87
N GLU A 29 -4.91 8.30 35.50
CA GLU A 29 -3.57 8.88 35.31
C GLU A 29 -2.48 7.85 35.66
N GLY A 30 -1.47 7.75 34.79
CA GLY A 30 -0.35 6.80 34.94
C GLY A 30 -0.69 5.35 34.63
N SER A 31 -1.95 4.99 34.39
CA SER A 31 -2.33 3.61 34.05
C SER A 31 -1.92 3.24 32.62
N LYS A 32 -1.28 2.08 32.48
CA LYS A 32 -0.93 1.48 31.18
C LYS A 32 -1.99 0.51 30.68
N ALA A 33 -3.18 0.47 31.30
CA ALA A 33 -4.21 -0.52 30.99
C ALA A 33 -4.62 -0.49 29.50
N HIS A 34 -4.83 0.70 28.92
CA HIS A 34 -5.18 0.85 27.50
C HIS A 34 -4.05 0.42 26.57
N HIS A 35 -2.79 0.69 26.90
CA HIS A 35 -1.62 0.26 26.13
C HIS A 35 -1.49 -1.26 26.12
N ILE A 36 -1.57 -1.88 27.31
CA ILE A 36 -1.47 -3.34 27.47
C ILE A 36 -2.66 -4.02 26.80
N GLY A 37 -3.87 -3.53 27.03
CA GLY A 37 -5.08 -4.07 26.41
C GLY A 37 -5.03 -4.00 24.88
N ALA A 38 -4.67 -2.85 24.32
CA ALA A 38 -4.51 -2.68 22.87
C ALA A 38 -3.41 -3.60 22.31
N LEU A 39 -2.28 -3.76 23.03
CA LEU A 39 -1.21 -4.66 22.60
C LEU A 39 -1.67 -6.12 22.59
N LEU A 40 -2.36 -6.58 23.61
CA LEU A 40 -2.86 -7.96 23.69
C LEU A 40 -3.89 -8.24 22.60
N ILE A 41 -4.83 -7.30 22.36
CA ILE A 41 -5.85 -7.42 21.32
C ILE A 41 -5.20 -7.49 19.94
N THR A 42 -4.26 -6.58 19.64
CA THR A 42 -3.59 -6.52 18.33
C THR A 42 -2.67 -7.73 18.10
N LEU A 43 -1.98 -8.23 19.13
CA LEU A 43 -1.20 -9.46 19.06
C LEU A 43 -2.08 -10.69 18.81
N LEU A 44 -3.21 -10.80 19.55
CA LEU A 44 -4.17 -11.88 19.32
C LEU A 44 -4.69 -11.87 17.89
N THR A 45 -5.07 -10.69 17.40
CA THR A 45 -5.53 -10.51 16.01
C THR A 45 -4.44 -10.89 15.02
N PHE A 46 -3.18 -10.48 15.26
CA PHE A 46 -2.05 -10.84 14.41
C PHE A 46 -1.85 -12.36 14.33
N VAL A 47 -1.86 -13.05 15.49
CA VAL A 47 -1.77 -14.52 15.51
C VAL A 47 -2.89 -15.18 14.70
N MET A 48 -4.12 -14.64 14.78
CA MET A 48 -5.23 -15.12 13.95
C MET A 48 -4.98 -14.90 12.45
N THR A 49 -4.35 -13.80 12.05
CA THR A 49 -4.01 -13.58 10.63
C THR A 49 -2.96 -14.55 10.11
N LEU A 50 -2.04 -15.04 10.94
CA LEU A 50 -1.06 -16.06 10.56
C LEU A 50 -1.70 -17.40 10.20
N HIS A 51 -2.89 -17.70 10.75
CA HIS A 51 -3.68 -18.87 10.35
C HIS A 51 -3.98 -18.89 8.84
N LEU A 52 -4.20 -17.71 8.25
CA LEU A 52 -4.45 -17.60 6.81
C LEU A 52 -3.27 -18.14 6.00
N ALA A 53 -2.05 -17.68 6.27
CA ALA A 53 -0.86 -18.16 5.54
C ALA A 53 -0.59 -19.65 5.74
N ALA A 54 -0.89 -20.18 6.95
CA ALA A 54 -0.65 -21.57 7.29
C ALA A 54 -1.62 -22.56 6.59
N HIS A 55 -2.84 -22.11 6.30
CA HIS A 55 -3.90 -22.96 5.72
C HIS A 55 -4.31 -22.51 4.31
N PHE A 56 -3.63 -21.50 3.73
CA PHE A 56 -3.89 -21.05 2.37
C PHE A 56 -3.48 -22.12 1.36
N ASN A 57 -4.38 -22.47 0.46
CA ASN A 57 -4.10 -23.38 -0.63
C ASN A 57 -3.45 -22.64 -1.80
N TYR A 58 -2.11 -22.66 -1.87
CA TYR A 58 -1.32 -22.04 -2.95
C TYR A 58 -1.45 -22.75 -4.30
N ALA A 59 -2.11 -23.91 -4.36
CA ALA A 59 -2.37 -24.66 -5.59
C ALA A 59 -3.83 -24.53 -6.06
N ALA A 60 -4.63 -23.69 -5.40
CA ALA A 60 -6.01 -23.44 -5.82
C ALA A 60 -6.06 -22.77 -7.21
N VAL A 61 -7.19 -22.98 -7.89
CA VAL A 61 -7.43 -22.33 -9.19
C VAL A 61 -7.33 -20.81 -9.04
N PRO A 62 -6.58 -20.14 -9.93
CA PRO A 62 -6.48 -18.70 -9.91
C PRO A 62 -7.86 -18.01 -9.88
N GLY A 63 -7.99 -16.98 -9.05
CA GLY A 63 -9.24 -16.21 -8.90
C GLY A 63 -10.28 -16.79 -7.95
N THR A 64 -10.00 -17.95 -7.30
CA THR A 64 -10.89 -18.49 -6.26
C THR A 64 -10.61 -17.82 -4.92
N PHE A 65 -11.69 -17.44 -4.23
CA PHE A 65 -11.60 -16.97 -2.85
C PHE A 65 -11.51 -18.16 -1.89
N GLN A 66 -10.80 -17.97 -0.79
CA GLN A 66 -10.62 -18.96 0.26
C GLN A 66 -11.09 -18.39 1.60
N PHE A 67 -11.30 -19.27 2.59
CA PHE A 67 -11.89 -18.91 3.89
C PHE A 67 -13.24 -18.19 3.74
N GLU A 68 -13.95 -18.50 2.66
CA GLU A 68 -15.15 -17.80 2.25
C GLU A 68 -16.29 -18.02 3.26
N GLN A 69 -16.97 -16.92 3.57
CA GLN A 69 -18.15 -16.91 4.42
C GLN A 69 -19.20 -16.01 3.78
N ASN A 70 -20.31 -16.60 3.34
CA ASN A 70 -21.41 -15.88 2.71
C ASN A 70 -22.70 -16.13 3.49
N LEU A 71 -23.20 -15.10 4.15
CA LEU A 71 -24.41 -15.14 4.95
C LEU A 71 -25.35 -14.00 4.53
N PRO A 72 -26.65 -14.25 4.33
CA PRO A 72 -27.61 -13.20 4.04
C PRO A 72 -27.68 -12.23 5.23
N TRP A 73 -27.49 -10.92 4.98
CA TRP A 73 -27.53 -9.89 6.01
C TRP A 73 -28.78 -9.02 5.89
N ILE A 74 -29.02 -8.41 4.73
CA ILE A 74 -30.19 -7.57 4.47
C ILE A 74 -30.92 -8.15 3.26
N ALA A 75 -32.15 -8.62 3.49
CA ALA A 75 -32.93 -9.33 2.47
C ALA A 75 -33.29 -8.47 1.26
N SER A 76 -33.56 -7.19 1.45
CA SER A 76 -33.78 -6.20 0.39
C SER A 76 -32.99 -4.94 0.75
N PRO A 77 -31.98 -4.58 -0.03
CA PRO A 77 -31.64 -4.89 -1.42
C PRO A 77 -30.64 -6.06 -1.64
N HIS A 78 -30.74 -7.17 -0.95
CA HIS A 78 -29.89 -8.36 -1.11
C HIS A 78 -28.40 -8.10 -0.82
N ILE A 79 -28.12 -7.60 0.40
CA ILE A 79 -26.76 -7.38 0.88
C ILE A 79 -26.35 -8.61 1.70
N ASN A 80 -25.18 -9.15 1.39
CA ASN A 80 -24.62 -10.31 2.07
C ASN A 80 -23.45 -9.92 2.97
N TYR A 81 -23.35 -10.58 4.11
CA TYR A 81 -22.11 -10.65 4.86
C TYR A 81 -21.22 -11.66 4.15
N HIS A 82 -20.57 -11.19 3.08
CA HIS A 82 -19.73 -12.02 2.23
C HIS A 82 -18.27 -11.62 2.41
N LEU A 83 -17.48 -12.53 2.96
CA LEU A 83 -16.06 -12.38 3.22
C LEU A 83 -15.28 -13.46 2.49
N GLY A 84 -14.06 -13.13 2.08
CA GLY A 84 -13.12 -14.07 1.50
C GLY A 84 -11.76 -13.43 1.27
N VAL A 85 -10.75 -14.24 1.07
CA VAL A 85 -9.39 -13.81 0.71
C VAL A 85 -8.84 -14.61 -0.45
N ASP A 86 -7.97 -13.99 -1.21
CA ASP A 86 -7.19 -14.60 -2.28
C ASP A 86 -5.71 -14.23 -2.15
N GLY A 87 -4.90 -14.55 -3.15
CA GLY A 87 -3.46 -14.25 -3.14
C GLY A 87 -3.11 -12.77 -3.05
N LEU A 88 -4.02 -11.86 -3.48
CA LEU A 88 -3.85 -10.42 -3.33
C LEU A 88 -4.13 -9.96 -1.89
N SER A 89 -5.28 -10.34 -1.33
CA SER A 89 -5.75 -9.79 -0.05
C SER A 89 -5.14 -10.48 1.17
N MET A 90 -4.78 -11.76 1.09
CA MET A 90 -4.23 -12.52 2.21
C MET A 90 -3.01 -11.84 2.85
N TRP A 91 -2.02 -11.47 2.04
CA TRP A 91 -0.81 -10.82 2.55
C TRP A 91 -1.08 -9.43 3.11
N LEU A 92 -2.06 -8.69 2.56
CA LEU A 92 -2.46 -7.38 3.09
C LEU A 92 -3.14 -7.50 4.45
N VAL A 93 -3.94 -8.54 4.66
CA VAL A 93 -4.56 -8.84 5.97
C VAL A 93 -3.48 -9.20 7.00
N ILE A 94 -2.52 -10.06 6.65
CA ILE A 94 -1.42 -10.44 7.54
C ILE A 94 -0.56 -9.22 7.88
N LEU A 95 -0.25 -8.40 6.90
CA LEU A 95 0.52 -7.18 7.07
C LEU A 95 -0.19 -6.17 7.98
N ALA A 96 -1.50 -5.97 7.79
CA ALA A 96 -2.31 -5.11 8.67
C ALA A 96 -2.33 -5.66 10.10
N GLY A 97 -2.37 -6.99 10.25
CA GLY A 97 -2.23 -7.68 11.53
C GLY A 97 -0.89 -7.42 12.21
N LEU A 98 0.22 -7.51 11.46
CA LEU A 98 1.58 -7.27 11.95
C LEU A 98 1.81 -5.81 12.35
N LEU A 99 1.36 -4.88 11.53
CA LEU A 99 1.62 -3.45 11.77
C LEU A 99 0.85 -2.89 12.97
N ALA A 100 -0.26 -3.51 13.37
CA ALA A 100 -1.05 -3.01 14.49
C ALA A 100 -0.32 -3.11 15.85
N PRO A 101 0.23 -4.26 16.30
CA PRO A 101 0.99 -4.32 17.53
C PRO A 101 2.26 -3.46 17.47
N ILE A 102 2.92 -3.34 16.31
CA ILE A 102 4.04 -2.42 16.09
C ILE A 102 3.59 -0.98 16.32
N GLY A 103 2.43 -0.57 15.80
CA GLY A 103 1.85 0.75 16.02
C GLY A 103 1.54 1.04 17.49
N VAL A 104 1.02 0.05 18.24
CA VAL A 104 0.81 0.19 19.69
C VAL A 104 2.14 0.40 20.42
N LEU A 105 3.16 -0.40 20.11
CA LEU A 105 4.50 -0.28 20.71
C LEU A 105 5.16 1.07 20.36
N ALA A 106 5.01 1.54 19.12
CA ALA A 106 5.52 2.83 18.68
C ALA A 106 4.83 4.01 19.37
N SER A 107 3.56 3.84 19.79
CA SER A 107 2.78 4.88 20.48
C SER A 107 2.97 4.89 21.99
N TRP A 108 3.71 3.94 22.55
CA TRP A 108 3.75 3.66 23.99
C TRP A 108 4.14 4.85 24.86
N ASN A 109 5.11 5.63 24.44
CA ASN A 109 5.57 6.83 25.14
C ASN A 109 5.01 8.11 24.53
N ALA A 110 4.66 8.09 23.24
CA ALA A 110 4.16 9.25 22.53
C ALA A 110 2.75 9.67 23.00
N ILE A 111 1.90 8.69 23.32
CA ILE A 111 0.51 8.92 23.73
C ILE A 111 0.36 8.72 25.24
N LYS A 112 0.38 9.82 25.98
CA LYS A 112 0.29 9.84 27.46
C LYS A 112 -1.08 10.28 27.98
N THR A 113 -1.85 11.01 27.18
CA THR A 113 -3.17 11.55 27.55
C THR A 113 -4.22 11.08 26.56
N ARG A 114 -5.46 10.94 27.02
CA ARG A 114 -6.58 10.43 26.21
C ARG A 114 -6.28 9.07 25.57
N THR A 115 -5.57 8.23 26.30
CA THR A 115 -5.11 6.91 25.83
C THR A 115 -6.27 6.02 25.41
N ARG A 116 -7.39 6.08 26.15
CA ARG A 116 -8.64 5.39 25.81
C ARG A 116 -9.10 5.77 24.40
N LEU A 117 -9.27 7.06 24.13
CA LEU A 117 -9.75 7.54 22.83
C LEU A 117 -8.80 7.14 21.70
N PHE A 118 -7.48 7.26 21.93
CA PHE A 118 -6.47 6.91 20.92
C PHE A 118 -6.57 5.45 20.52
N PHE A 119 -6.53 4.52 21.49
CA PHE A 119 -6.51 3.09 21.18
C PHE A 119 -7.87 2.57 20.68
N VAL A 120 -8.99 3.16 21.11
CA VAL A 120 -10.30 2.84 20.52
C VAL A 120 -10.34 3.22 19.04
N LEU A 121 -9.92 4.45 18.69
CA LEU A 121 -9.88 4.89 17.29
C LEU A 121 -8.89 4.06 16.46
N PHE A 122 -7.75 3.70 17.05
CA PHE A 122 -6.73 2.87 16.39
C PHE A 122 -7.24 1.46 16.08
N LEU A 123 -7.95 0.81 17.03
CA LEU A 123 -8.56 -0.50 16.80
C LEU A 123 -9.71 -0.42 15.78
N LEU A 124 -10.53 0.62 15.80
CA LEU A 124 -11.56 0.84 14.77
C LEU A 124 -10.95 1.03 13.39
N GLN A 125 -9.82 1.71 13.29
CA GLN A 125 -9.07 1.84 12.04
C GLN A 125 -8.55 0.47 11.56
N GLN A 126 -8.10 -0.40 12.46
CA GLN A 126 -7.70 -1.76 12.13
C GLN A 126 -8.88 -2.60 11.62
N VAL A 127 -10.06 -2.50 12.26
CA VAL A 127 -11.30 -3.14 11.78
C VAL A 127 -11.63 -2.70 10.36
N ALA A 128 -11.59 -1.39 10.11
CA ALA A 128 -11.86 -0.83 8.79
C ALA A 128 -10.91 -1.37 7.72
N MET A 129 -9.61 -1.47 8.03
CA MET A 129 -8.62 -2.04 7.10
C MET A 129 -8.90 -3.50 6.78
N PHE A 130 -9.10 -4.32 7.80
CA PHE A 130 -9.43 -5.74 7.57
C PHE A 130 -10.71 -5.88 6.74
N GLY A 131 -11.76 -5.12 7.11
CA GLY A 131 -13.02 -5.16 6.39
C GLY A 131 -12.88 -4.82 4.91
N VAL A 132 -12.10 -3.80 4.57
CA VAL A 132 -11.82 -3.44 3.17
C VAL A 132 -11.10 -4.56 2.43
N PHE A 133 -10.16 -5.28 3.07
CA PHE A 133 -9.38 -6.33 2.41
C PHE A 133 -10.13 -7.66 2.26
N VAL A 134 -11.13 -7.93 3.09
CA VAL A 134 -11.83 -9.23 3.09
C VAL A 134 -13.25 -9.18 2.56
N ALA A 135 -13.87 -7.99 2.44
CA ALA A 135 -15.25 -7.87 1.96
C ALA A 135 -15.36 -8.20 0.47
N LEU A 136 -16.26 -9.13 0.15
CA LEU A 136 -16.63 -9.54 -1.21
C LEU A 136 -18.03 -9.04 -1.63
N ASP A 137 -18.75 -8.36 -0.73
CA ASP A 137 -19.97 -7.60 -1.04
C ASP A 137 -19.60 -6.10 -1.09
N LEU A 138 -19.96 -5.40 -2.18
CA LEU A 138 -19.56 -4.01 -2.41
C LEU A 138 -20.18 -3.04 -1.40
N PHE A 139 -21.38 -3.33 -0.89
CA PHE A 139 -22.00 -2.48 0.14
C PHE A 139 -21.31 -2.67 1.49
N LEU A 140 -21.00 -3.91 1.84
CA LEU A 140 -20.21 -4.24 3.04
C LEU A 140 -18.82 -3.61 2.95
N TYR A 141 -18.16 -3.72 1.80
CA TYR A 141 -16.89 -3.04 1.51
C TYR A 141 -16.99 -1.53 1.73
N TYR A 142 -18.04 -0.89 1.16
CA TYR A 142 -18.26 0.54 1.30
C TYR A 142 -18.41 0.96 2.77
N GLY A 143 -19.11 0.16 3.56
CA GLY A 143 -19.23 0.39 5.01
C GLY A 143 -17.87 0.45 5.72
N PHE A 144 -16.96 -0.48 5.42
CA PHE A 144 -15.60 -0.49 5.97
C PHE A 144 -14.73 0.62 5.37
N TRP A 145 -14.92 0.95 4.11
CA TRP A 145 -14.25 2.08 3.45
C TRP A 145 -14.56 3.40 4.15
N GLU A 146 -15.84 3.68 4.44
CA GLU A 146 -16.28 4.86 5.19
C GLU A 146 -15.77 4.83 6.64
N LEU A 147 -15.85 3.66 7.29
CA LEU A 147 -15.32 3.49 8.64
C LEU A 147 -13.83 3.87 8.73
N SER A 148 -13.06 3.74 7.67
CA SER A 148 -11.64 4.12 7.66
C SER A 148 -11.39 5.63 7.68
N ILE A 149 -12.38 6.46 7.35
CA ILE A 149 -12.23 7.92 7.22
C ILE A 149 -12.37 8.60 8.58
N VAL A 150 -13.42 8.27 9.32
CA VAL A 150 -13.76 8.99 10.57
C VAL A 150 -12.73 8.78 11.68
N PRO A 151 -12.33 7.53 12.04
CA PRO A 151 -11.31 7.34 13.07
C PRO A 151 -9.99 8.02 12.72
N MET A 152 -9.57 7.98 11.45
CA MET A 152 -8.34 8.62 11.01
C MET A 152 -8.41 10.15 11.12
N ALA A 153 -9.50 10.77 10.68
CA ALA A 153 -9.70 12.21 10.81
C ALA A 153 -9.67 12.64 12.30
N LEU A 154 -10.29 11.84 13.18
CA LEU A 154 -10.28 12.09 14.62
C LEU A 154 -8.90 11.89 15.25
N LEU A 155 -8.12 10.89 14.81
CA LEU A 155 -6.73 10.70 15.24
C LEU A 155 -5.87 11.91 14.86
N ILE A 156 -5.98 12.43 13.64
CA ILE A 156 -5.27 13.63 13.20
C ILE A 156 -5.72 14.86 14.01
N ALA A 157 -7.02 15.09 14.14
CA ALA A 157 -7.57 16.27 14.81
C ALA A 157 -7.23 16.33 16.29
N THR A 158 -7.21 15.16 16.97
CA THR A 158 -7.05 15.11 18.44
C THR A 158 -5.59 14.98 18.86
N PHE A 159 -4.82 14.14 18.13
CA PHE A 159 -3.45 13.78 18.50
C PHE A 159 -2.40 14.35 17.55
N GLY A 160 -2.80 15.22 16.63
CA GLY A 160 -1.88 15.88 15.71
C GLY A 160 -0.90 16.81 16.44
N ARG A 161 0.25 17.03 15.81
CA ARG A 161 1.45 17.66 16.38
C ARG A 161 1.28 19.15 16.67
N THR A 162 0.66 19.88 15.72
CA THR A 162 0.62 21.36 15.79
C THR A 162 -0.81 21.89 15.87
N GLU A 163 -0.96 23.20 15.97
CA GLU A 163 -2.26 23.87 15.93
C GLU A 163 -2.98 23.65 14.58
N ASN A 164 -2.23 23.35 13.50
CA ASN A 164 -2.78 23.07 12.16
C ASN A 164 -3.47 21.71 12.05
N ARG A 165 -3.39 20.85 13.07
CA ARG A 165 -3.97 19.50 13.08
C ARG A 165 -5.44 19.44 12.69
N ARG A 166 -6.25 20.43 13.12
CA ARG A 166 -7.69 20.50 12.77
C ARG A 166 -7.88 20.78 11.30
N ARG A 167 -7.11 21.70 10.73
CA ARG A 167 -7.12 22.00 9.30
C ARG A 167 -6.70 20.78 8.48
N ALA A 168 -5.62 20.11 8.87
CA ALA A 168 -5.15 18.89 8.22
C ALA A 168 -6.19 17.76 8.28
N ALA A 169 -6.86 17.59 9.43
CA ALA A 169 -7.94 16.60 9.59
C ALA A 169 -9.16 16.92 8.72
N ILE A 170 -9.61 18.16 8.66
CA ILE A 170 -10.72 18.58 7.79
C ILE A 170 -10.35 18.39 6.32
N LYS A 171 -9.15 18.77 5.93
CA LYS A 171 -8.67 18.60 4.56
C LYS A 171 -8.64 17.11 4.19
N PHE A 172 -8.06 16.26 5.04
CA PHE A 172 -8.08 14.81 4.87
C PHE A 172 -9.50 14.27 4.73
N PHE A 173 -10.40 14.65 5.65
CA PHE A 173 -11.78 14.21 5.65
C PHE A 173 -12.50 14.59 4.35
N LEU A 174 -12.41 15.84 3.91
CA LEU A 174 -13.09 16.30 2.68
C LEU A 174 -12.53 15.63 1.43
N TYR A 175 -11.19 15.45 1.34
CA TYR A 175 -10.59 14.73 0.21
C TYR A 175 -11.00 13.26 0.17
N ALA A 176 -11.21 12.61 1.31
CA ALA A 176 -11.65 11.23 1.37
C ALA A 176 -13.17 11.09 1.19
N PHE A 177 -13.97 11.94 1.82
CA PHE A 177 -15.43 11.83 1.88
C PHE A 177 -16.12 12.23 0.56
N ILE A 178 -15.68 13.34 -0.08
CA ILE A 178 -16.35 13.81 -1.30
C ILE A 178 -16.28 12.77 -2.44
N PRO A 179 -15.11 12.18 -2.77
CA PRO A 179 -15.06 11.13 -3.78
C PRO A 179 -15.77 9.84 -3.33
N SER A 180 -15.82 9.57 -2.04
CA SER A 180 -16.55 8.43 -1.49
C SER A 180 -18.06 8.56 -1.67
N ALA A 181 -18.62 9.76 -1.55
CA ALA A 181 -20.03 10.02 -1.85
C ALA A 181 -20.33 9.78 -3.34
N ILE A 182 -19.41 10.12 -4.24
CA ILE A 182 -19.52 9.81 -5.68
C ILE A 182 -19.45 8.28 -5.90
N LEU A 183 -18.55 7.59 -5.19
CA LEU A 183 -18.47 6.13 -5.21
C LEU A 183 -19.80 5.48 -4.78
N LEU A 184 -20.45 5.99 -3.72
CA LEU A 184 -21.74 5.48 -3.29
C LEU A 184 -22.81 5.60 -4.38
N ALA A 185 -22.87 6.74 -5.07
CA ALA A 185 -23.80 6.92 -6.18
C ALA A 185 -23.53 5.92 -7.31
N ALA A 186 -22.26 5.65 -7.61
CA ALA A 186 -21.86 4.65 -8.60
C ALA A 186 -22.19 3.21 -8.15
N LEU A 187 -22.05 2.88 -6.87
CA LEU A 187 -22.46 1.59 -6.30
C LEU A 187 -23.97 1.37 -6.42
N ILE A 188 -24.78 2.39 -6.11
CA ILE A 188 -26.22 2.32 -6.25
C ILE A 188 -26.62 2.13 -7.71
N TRP A 189 -25.99 2.88 -8.62
CA TRP A 189 -26.24 2.72 -10.06
C TRP A 189 -25.88 1.29 -10.52
N LEU A 190 -24.72 0.77 -10.10
CA LEU A 190 -24.29 -0.59 -10.44
C LEU A 190 -25.31 -1.63 -9.96
N TYR A 191 -25.80 -1.50 -8.74
CA TYR A 191 -26.85 -2.36 -8.20
C TYR A 191 -28.15 -2.29 -9.00
N VAL A 192 -28.59 -1.10 -9.39
CA VAL A 192 -29.80 -0.93 -10.23
C VAL A 192 -29.67 -1.64 -11.57
N GLN A 193 -28.46 -1.68 -12.15
CA GLN A 193 -28.21 -2.37 -13.42
C GLN A 193 -28.11 -3.89 -13.26
N THR A 194 -27.48 -4.37 -12.19
CA THR A 194 -27.10 -5.80 -12.04
C THR A 194 -27.94 -6.58 -11.04
N GLY A 195 -28.63 -5.89 -10.13
CA GLY A 195 -29.42 -6.51 -9.05
C GLY A 195 -28.57 -7.11 -7.92
N THR A 196 -27.23 -6.91 -7.91
CA THR A 196 -26.34 -7.53 -6.92
C THR A 196 -25.22 -6.60 -6.50
N PHE A 197 -24.74 -6.77 -5.26
CA PHE A 197 -23.49 -6.20 -4.74
C PHE A 197 -22.37 -7.24 -4.63
N ASP A 198 -22.65 -8.49 -4.95
CA ASP A 198 -21.71 -9.59 -4.82
C ASP A 198 -20.58 -9.48 -5.84
N LEU A 199 -19.34 -9.36 -5.37
CA LEU A 199 -18.17 -9.15 -6.23
C LEU A 199 -17.93 -10.29 -7.22
N PRO A 200 -17.96 -11.59 -6.83
CA PRO A 200 -17.81 -12.68 -7.79
C PRO A 200 -18.86 -12.66 -8.89
N ALA A 201 -20.13 -12.36 -8.54
CA ALA A 201 -21.20 -12.23 -9.53
C ALA A 201 -20.97 -11.05 -10.48
N LEU A 202 -20.54 -9.90 -9.97
CA LEU A 202 -20.21 -8.72 -10.77
C LEU A 202 -19.02 -8.98 -11.72
N GLN A 203 -18.01 -9.72 -11.29
CA GLN A 203 -16.90 -10.10 -12.14
C GLN A 203 -17.32 -11.02 -13.29
N LEU A 204 -18.27 -11.93 -13.05
CA LEU A 204 -18.84 -12.76 -14.11
C LEU A 204 -19.65 -11.92 -15.12
N LEU A 205 -20.46 -10.97 -14.64
CA LEU A 205 -21.19 -10.03 -15.49
C LEU A 205 -20.24 -9.13 -16.29
N ALA A 206 -19.13 -8.69 -15.70
CA ALA A 206 -18.09 -7.94 -16.40
C ALA A 206 -17.46 -8.77 -17.52
N ALA A 207 -17.11 -10.01 -17.23
CA ALA A 207 -16.50 -10.93 -18.21
C ALA A 207 -17.43 -11.27 -19.38
N SER A 208 -18.75 -11.26 -19.17
CA SER A 208 -19.76 -11.47 -20.20
C SER A 208 -20.27 -10.17 -20.86
N HIS A 209 -19.68 -9.01 -20.55
CA HIS A 209 -20.13 -7.68 -20.99
C HIS A 209 -21.62 -7.38 -20.72
N SER A 210 -22.17 -7.97 -19.64
CA SER A 210 -23.61 -7.91 -19.31
C SER A 210 -23.94 -6.95 -18.17
N ILE A 211 -23.05 -6.06 -17.77
CA ILE A 211 -23.31 -5.11 -16.69
C ILE A 211 -24.34 -4.06 -17.13
N SER A 212 -24.21 -3.48 -18.32
CA SER A 212 -25.12 -2.47 -18.85
C SER A 212 -24.87 -2.21 -20.33
N ASP A 213 -25.96 -2.05 -21.10
CA ASP A 213 -25.88 -1.62 -22.51
C ASP A 213 -25.57 -0.12 -22.66
N ASN A 214 -25.68 0.66 -21.58
CA ASN A 214 -25.37 2.08 -21.59
C ASN A 214 -23.88 2.30 -21.33
N HIS A 215 -23.09 2.26 -22.40
CA HIS A 215 -21.63 2.44 -22.34
C HIS A 215 -21.21 3.75 -21.67
N THR A 216 -21.92 4.86 -21.90
CA THR A 216 -21.59 6.16 -21.26
C THR A 216 -21.76 6.10 -19.75
N ALA A 217 -22.86 5.53 -19.27
CA ALA A 217 -23.11 5.39 -17.83
C ALA A 217 -22.12 4.43 -17.19
N LEU A 218 -21.76 3.33 -17.88
CA LEU A 218 -20.74 2.40 -17.43
C LEU A 218 -19.36 3.07 -17.30
N TRP A 219 -18.98 3.91 -18.26
CA TRP A 219 -17.77 4.73 -18.21
C TRP A 219 -17.78 5.71 -17.03
N LEU A 220 -18.89 6.42 -16.80
CA LEU A 220 -19.01 7.33 -15.66
C LEU A 220 -18.94 6.60 -14.32
N CYS A 221 -19.55 5.43 -14.23
CA CYS A 221 -19.47 4.56 -13.05
C CYS A 221 -18.02 4.11 -12.79
N SER A 222 -17.33 3.59 -13.80
CA SER A 222 -15.91 3.21 -13.71
C SER A 222 -15.03 4.38 -13.28
N LEU A 223 -15.24 5.56 -13.85
CA LEU A 223 -14.50 6.78 -13.50
C LEU A 223 -14.76 7.19 -12.04
N ALA A 224 -16.00 7.07 -11.55
CA ALA A 224 -16.34 7.37 -10.16
C ALA A 224 -15.59 6.46 -9.17
N PHE A 225 -15.52 5.15 -9.44
CA PHE A 225 -14.70 4.21 -8.68
C PHE A 225 -13.22 4.61 -8.71
N LEU A 226 -12.69 4.82 -9.91
CA LEU A 226 -11.27 5.13 -10.09
C LEU A 226 -10.87 6.44 -9.40
N VAL A 227 -11.68 7.50 -9.50
CA VAL A 227 -11.40 8.79 -8.85
C VAL A 227 -11.43 8.66 -7.33
N ALA A 228 -12.41 7.94 -6.77
CA ALA A 228 -12.48 7.71 -5.33
C ALA A 228 -11.23 6.99 -4.81
N PHE A 229 -10.78 5.99 -5.53
CA PHE A 229 -9.59 5.22 -5.19
C PHE A 229 -8.31 6.04 -5.43
N ALA A 230 -8.20 6.76 -6.53
CA ALA A 230 -7.06 7.60 -6.89
C ALA A 230 -6.78 8.73 -5.88
N VAL A 231 -7.82 9.32 -5.31
CA VAL A 231 -7.67 10.31 -4.22
C VAL A 231 -7.10 9.65 -2.97
N LYS A 232 -7.56 8.45 -2.62
CA LYS A 232 -7.08 7.72 -1.43
C LYS A 232 -5.67 7.14 -1.62
N VAL A 233 -5.29 6.80 -2.86
CA VAL A 233 -3.92 6.40 -3.28
C VAL A 233 -2.92 7.55 -3.24
N PRO A 234 -3.30 8.76 -3.14
CA PRO A 234 -2.80 10.08 -3.51
C PRO A 234 -2.09 10.13 -4.86
N ILE A 235 -2.73 9.64 -5.93
CA ILE A 235 -2.17 9.77 -7.29
C ILE A 235 -2.01 11.25 -7.66
N PHE A 236 -0.86 11.62 -8.27
CA PHE A 236 -0.68 12.97 -8.79
C PHE A 236 -1.79 13.30 -9.83
N PRO A 237 -2.45 14.47 -9.76
CA PRO A 237 -2.30 15.59 -8.82
C PRO A 237 -3.20 15.54 -7.56
N LEU A 238 -3.88 14.43 -7.28
CA LEU A 238 -4.90 14.29 -6.20
C LEU A 238 -4.29 14.12 -4.79
N HIS A 239 -2.99 14.31 -4.63
CA HIS A 239 -2.20 14.07 -3.41
C HIS A 239 -2.23 15.22 -2.38
N GLY A 240 -2.94 16.31 -2.65
CA GLY A 240 -2.84 17.56 -1.87
C GLY A 240 -3.16 17.44 -0.37
N TRP A 241 -3.80 16.39 0.08
CA TRP A 241 -4.09 16.11 1.47
C TRP A 241 -2.96 15.38 2.21
N LEU A 242 -2.16 14.57 1.48
CA LEU A 242 -1.22 13.60 2.06
C LEU A 242 -0.19 14.25 2.96
N GLN A 243 0.51 15.26 2.46
CA GLN A 243 1.62 15.89 3.18
C GLN A 243 1.14 16.56 4.47
N GLU A 244 -0.01 17.24 4.48
CA GLU A 244 -0.55 17.87 5.69
C GLU A 244 -1.03 16.81 6.70
N ALA A 245 -1.76 15.79 6.24
CA ALA A 245 -2.24 14.72 7.10
C ALA A 245 -1.09 13.92 7.74
N VAL A 246 -0.10 13.52 6.95
CA VAL A 246 1.07 12.76 7.44
C VAL A 246 1.93 13.59 8.40
N SER A 247 2.14 14.88 8.11
CA SER A 247 2.94 15.75 8.98
C SER A 247 2.31 15.93 10.35
N GLU A 248 0.99 16.00 10.43
CA GLU A 248 0.26 16.20 11.67
C GLU A 248 -0.05 14.90 12.41
N ALA A 249 -0.41 13.83 11.71
CA ALA A 249 -0.87 12.58 12.32
C ALA A 249 0.15 11.97 13.29
N PRO A 250 -0.28 11.30 14.37
CA PRO A 250 0.61 10.51 15.21
C PRO A 250 1.22 9.35 14.41
N THR A 251 2.45 8.97 14.76
CA THR A 251 3.25 7.98 14.02
C THR A 251 2.51 6.69 13.71
N ALA A 252 1.84 6.09 14.69
CA ALA A 252 1.08 4.86 14.50
C ALA A 252 -0.09 5.03 13.52
N ALA A 253 -0.76 6.19 13.52
CA ALA A 253 -1.83 6.48 12.57
C ALA A 253 -1.29 6.58 11.13
N VAL A 254 -0.09 7.16 10.95
CA VAL A 254 0.54 7.27 9.63
C VAL A 254 0.89 5.91 9.05
N MET A 255 1.36 4.96 9.87
CA MET A 255 1.67 3.59 9.43
C MET A 255 0.47 2.91 8.75
N VAL A 256 -0.73 3.29 9.15
CA VAL A 256 -1.99 2.74 8.64
C VAL A 256 -2.57 3.58 7.49
N LEU A 257 -2.22 4.88 7.42
CA LEU A 257 -2.84 5.84 6.51
C LEU A 257 -2.42 5.66 5.04
N ALA A 258 -1.16 5.34 4.77
CA ALA A 258 -0.58 5.54 3.43
C ALA A 258 -1.02 4.49 2.40
N GLY A 259 -1.82 4.90 1.41
CA GLY A 259 -1.94 4.32 0.06
C GLY A 259 -2.50 2.90 -0.12
N LYS A 260 -2.50 2.08 0.93
CA LYS A 260 -2.74 0.63 0.86
C LYS A 260 -4.17 0.28 0.45
N LEU A 261 -5.16 0.93 1.06
CA LEU A 261 -6.58 0.66 0.78
C LEU A 261 -6.98 1.04 -0.63
N GLY A 262 -6.53 2.20 -1.11
CA GLY A 262 -6.87 2.68 -2.44
C GLY A 262 -6.26 1.84 -3.55
N LEU A 263 -4.99 1.43 -3.44
CA LEU A 263 -4.31 0.56 -4.41
C LEU A 263 -4.97 -0.83 -4.47
N TYR A 264 -5.24 -1.41 -3.30
CA TYR A 264 -6.02 -2.65 -3.24
C TYR A 264 -7.36 -2.51 -3.95
N SER A 265 -8.07 -1.41 -3.72
CA SER A 265 -9.40 -1.17 -4.30
C SER A 265 -9.34 -1.00 -5.82
N ILE A 266 -8.30 -0.36 -6.37
CA ILE A 266 -8.07 -0.30 -7.82
C ILE A 266 -7.90 -1.73 -8.37
N LEU A 267 -6.99 -2.51 -7.78
CA LEU A 267 -6.74 -3.89 -8.22
C LEU A 267 -7.99 -4.77 -8.10
N ARG A 268 -8.73 -4.64 -6.99
CA ARG A 268 -9.90 -5.49 -6.71
C ARG A 268 -11.13 -5.13 -7.54
N PHE A 269 -11.46 -3.84 -7.61
CA PHE A 269 -12.73 -3.39 -8.17
C PHE A 269 -12.59 -2.76 -9.55
N SER A 270 -11.61 -1.85 -9.76
CA SER A 270 -11.45 -1.24 -11.09
C SER A 270 -11.01 -2.27 -12.12
N PHE A 271 -10.04 -3.12 -11.78
CA PHE A 271 -9.58 -4.20 -12.69
C PHE A 271 -10.58 -5.35 -12.78
N GLY A 272 -11.28 -5.67 -11.67
CA GLY A 272 -12.20 -6.81 -11.61
C GLY A 272 -13.57 -6.57 -12.23
N ILE A 273 -14.11 -5.34 -12.13
CA ILE A 273 -15.47 -5.01 -12.58
C ILE A 273 -15.44 -4.19 -13.88
N PHE A 274 -14.42 -3.37 -14.09
CA PHE A 274 -14.31 -2.45 -15.23
C PHE A 274 -13.00 -2.65 -16.00
N PRO A 275 -12.63 -3.89 -16.42
CA PRO A 275 -11.33 -4.17 -17.03
C PRO A 275 -11.10 -3.34 -18.31
N GLU A 276 -12.11 -3.23 -19.17
CA GLU A 276 -12.04 -2.53 -20.44
C GLU A 276 -11.81 -1.01 -20.26
N GLN A 277 -12.61 -0.37 -19.37
CA GLN A 277 -12.50 1.06 -19.07
C GLN A 277 -11.16 1.37 -18.38
N THR A 278 -10.74 0.48 -17.50
CA THR A 278 -9.48 0.61 -16.76
C THR A 278 -8.27 0.48 -17.70
N HIS A 279 -8.33 -0.43 -18.66
CA HIS A 279 -7.30 -0.58 -19.67
C HIS A 279 -7.21 0.65 -20.59
N HIS A 280 -8.35 1.22 -20.98
CA HIS A 280 -8.40 2.44 -21.82
C HIS A 280 -7.76 3.65 -21.15
N ILE A 281 -7.92 3.82 -19.82
CA ILE A 281 -7.35 4.94 -19.08
C ILE A 281 -5.90 4.70 -18.63
N ALA A 282 -5.40 3.48 -18.76
CA ALA A 282 -4.07 3.08 -18.30
C ALA A 282 -2.92 3.96 -18.82
N PRO A 283 -2.86 4.38 -20.09
CA PRO A 283 -1.78 5.26 -20.56
C PRO A 283 -1.71 6.59 -19.79
N LEU A 284 -2.87 7.15 -19.43
CA LEU A 284 -2.92 8.35 -18.59
C LEU A 284 -2.36 8.07 -17.19
N LEU A 285 -2.72 6.94 -16.58
CA LEU A 285 -2.29 6.61 -15.21
C LEU A 285 -0.82 6.21 -15.16
N ILE A 286 -0.29 5.57 -16.19
CA ILE A 286 1.15 5.35 -16.38
C ILE A 286 1.90 6.68 -16.42
N ALA A 287 1.43 7.65 -17.22
CA ALA A 287 2.02 8.97 -17.31
C ALA A 287 1.96 9.72 -15.97
N LEU A 288 0.80 9.71 -15.29
CA LEU A 288 0.65 10.34 -13.97
C LEU A 288 1.52 9.64 -12.90
N GLY A 289 1.67 8.32 -12.97
CA GLY A 289 2.59 7.56 -12.15
C GLY A 289 4.03 8.00 -12.35
N ALA A 290 4.50 8.02 -13.60
CA ALA A 290 5.87 8.45 -13.94
C ALA A 290 6.15 9.90 -13.49
N ILE A 291 5.22 10.83 -13.71
CA ILE A 291 5.32 12.21 -13.23
C ILE A 291 5.33 12.25 -11.70
N GLY A 292 4.45 11.51 -11.04
CA GLY A 292 4.34 11.45 -9.59
C GLY A 292 5.60 10.93 -8.90
N ILE A 293 6.31 9.97 -9.51
CA ILE A 293 7.61 9.47 -9.04
C ILE A 293 8.61 10.61 -8.93
N VAL A 294 8.85 11.31 -10.02
CA VAL A 294 9.86 12.39 -10.08
C VAL A 294 9.43 13.59 -9.24
N TYR A 295 8.16 13.99 -9.35
CA TYR A 295 7.59 15.08 -8.58
C TYR A 295 7.71 14.86 -7.06
N GLY A 296 7.30 13.67 -6.58
CA GLY A 296 7.42 13.29 -5.18
C GLY A 296 8.86 13.29 -4.70
N ALA A 297 9.77 12.71 -5.48
CA ALA A 297 11.19 12.62 -5.15
C ALA A 297 11.87 14.01 -5.10
N LEU A 298 11.60 14.91 -6.05
CA LEU A 298 12.12 16.27 -6.04
C LEU A 298 11.60 17.07 -4.84
N LEU A 299 10.32 16.93 -4.50
CA LEU A 299 9.77 17.57 -3.32
C LEU A 299 10.38 17.00 -2.02
N ALA A 300 10.61 15.69 -1.94
CA ALA A 300 11.30 15.07 -0.79
C ALA A 300 12.72 15.62 -0.62
N LEU A 301 13.46 15.80 -1.72
CA LEU A 301 14.86 16.28 -1.72
C LEU A 301 15.02 17.68 -1.10
N VAL A 302 14.03 18.56 -1.29
CA VAL A 302 14.07 19.95 -0.81
C VAL A 302 13.49 20.14 0.60
N GLN A 303 12.90 19.09 1.20
CA GLN A 303 12.34 19.20 2.55
C GLN A 303 13.43 19.33 3.62
N THR A 304 13.11 20.12 4.64
CA THR A 304 13.88 20.20 5.88
C THR A 304 13.17 19.47 7.04
N ASP A 305 11.87 19.33 6.99
CA ASP A 305 11.07 18.56 7.95
C ASP A 305 11.04 17.08 7.54
N LEU A 306 11.48 16.21 8.44
CA LEU A 306 11.62 14.77 8.22
C LEU A 306 10.29 14.07 7.92
N LYS A 307 9.20 14.50 8.55
CA LYS A 307 7.87 13.93 8.27
C LYS A 307 7.36 14.33 6.89
N LYS A 308 7.63 15.56 6.46
CA LYS A 308 7.29 16.02 5.12
C LYS A 308 8.12 15.28 4.07
N LEU A 309 9.42 15.09 4.33
CA LEU A 309 10.28 14.27 3.47
C LEU A 309 9.69 12.87 3.30
N ALA A 310 9.36 12.19 4.41
CA ALA A 310 8.75 10.86 4.38
C ALA A 310 7.40 10.84 3.63
N ALA A 311 6.56 11.87 3.78
CA ALA A 311 5.30 11.97 3.06
C ALA A 311 5.49 12.08 1.54
N PHE A 312 6.45 12.88 1.08
CA PHE A 312 6.75 13.00 -0.35
C PHE A 312 7.50 11.77 -0.89
N SER A 313 8.32 11.11 -0.06
CA SER A 313 8.89 9.80 -0.37
C SER A 313 7.77 8.77 -0.61
N THR A 314 6.80 8.68 0.29
CA THR A 314 5.62 7.81 0.10
C THR A 314 4.86 8.14 -1.20
N LEU A 315 4.68 9.42 -1.55
CA LEU A 315 4.08 9.82 -2.82
C LEU A 315 4.85 9.26 -4.03
N SER A 316 6.18 9.37 -4.00
CA SER A 316 7.05 8.84 -5.06
C SER A 316 6.92 7.32 -5.19
N HIS A 317 7.04 6.57 -4.08
CA HIS A 317 6.96 5.10 -4.09
C HIS A 317 5.57 4.56 -4.46
N VAL A 318 4.49 5.21 -3.98
CA VAL A 318 3.12 4.86 -4.38
C VAL A 318 2.91 5.10 -5.88
N SER A 319 3.52 6.14 -6.44
CA SER A 319 3.48 6.42 -7.87
C SER A 319 4.21 5.34 -8.70
N PHE A 320 5.27 4.71 -8.16
CA PHE A 320 5.87 3.51 -8.76
C PHE A 320 4.87 2.35 -8.84
N ILE A 321 4.12 2.12 -7.77
CA ILE A 321 3.11 1.07 -7.75
C ILE A 321 2.02 1.34 -8.80
N VAL A 322 1.54 2.60 -8.88
CA VAL A 322 0.57 3.02 -9.90
C VAL A 322 1.11 2.76 -11.30
N LEU A 323 2.33 3.17 -11.60
CA LEU A 323 2.97 2.89 -12.88
C LEU A 323 2.99 1.39 -13.17
N GLY A 324 3.42 0.56 -12.21
CA GLY A 324 3.53 -0.89 -12.38
C GLY A 324 2.20 -1.57 -12.68
N ILE A 325 1.17 -1.33 -11.87
CA ILE A 325 -0.12 -2.03 -12.00
C ILE A 325 -0.85 -1.67 -13.30
N PHE A 326 -0.72 -0.44 -13.80
CA PHE A 326 -1.38 0.01 -15.04
C PHE A 326 -0.63 -0.38 -16.32
N THR A 327 0.53 -1.04 -16.23
CA THR A 327 1.19 -1.62 -17.41
C THR A 327 0.44 -2.81 -17.99
N PHE A 328 -0.43 -3.45 -17.23
CA PHE A 328 -1.13 -4.71 -17.55
C PHE A 328 -0.19 -5.84 -18.00
N THR A 329 1.08 -5.77 -17.62
CA THR A 329 2.03 -6.86 -17.80
C THR A 329 2.11 -7.69 -16.51
N VAL A 330 2.36 -8.99 -16.60
CA VAL A 330 2.52 -9.85 -15.42
C VAL A 330 3.60 -9.28 -14.49
N ALA A 331 4.78 -8.93 -15.03
CA ALA A 331 5.87 -8.39 -14.25
C ALA A 331 5.49 -7.05 -13.56
N GLY A 332 4.75 -6.18 -14.24
CA GLY A 332 4.33 -4.90 -13.68
C GLY A 332 3.27 -5.04 -12.59
N LEU A 333 2.31 -5.95 -12.78
CA LEU A 333 1.27 -6.27 -11.79
C LEU A 333 1.88 -6.92 -10.54
N ASP A 334 2.69 -7.96 -10.73
CA ASP A 334 3.34 -8.68 -9.63
C ASP A 334 4.29 -7.76 -8.86
N GLY A 335 5.09 -6.98 -9.60
CA GLY A 335 5.98 -5.96 -9.02
C GLY A 335 5.19 -4.90 -8.25
N GLY A 336 4.08 -4.41 -8.78
CA GLY A 336 3.21 -3.43 -8.14
C GLY A 336 2.58 -3.95 -6.84
N ILE A 337 2.06 -5.18 -6.86
CA ILE A 337 1.48 -5.83 -5.66
C ILE A 337 2.57 -6.10 -4.61
N PHE A 338 3.72 -6.61 -5.05
CA PHE A 338 4.85 -6.84 -4.14
C PHE A 338 5.36 -5.54 -3.54
N GLN A 339 5.44 -4.47 -4.34
CA GLN A 339 5.86 -3.15 -3.87
C GLN A 339 4.85 -2.52 -2.91
N LEU A 340 3.56 -2.82 -3.04
CA LEU A 340 2.53 -2.41 -2.08
C LEU A 340 2.80 -2.99 -0.68
N LEU A 341 3.23 -4.24 -0.59
CA LEU A 341 3.66 -4.86 0.68
C LEU A 341 4.94 -4.22 1.20
N ASN A 342 5.94 -4.02 0.32
CA ASN A 342 7.22 -3.44 0.67
C ASN A 342 7.09 -2.03 1.22
N GLU A 343 6.35 -1.16 0.53
CA GLU A 343 6.12 0.24 0.95
C GLU A 343 5.42 0.31 2.30
N SER A 344 4.57 -0.66 2.58
CA SER A 344 3.90 -0.76 3.88
C SER A 344 4.87 -1.03 5.02
N LEU A 345 5.84 -1.91 4.81
CA LEU A 345 6.87 -2.24 5.81
C LEU A 345 7.93 -1.14 5.93
N ILE A 346 8.42 -0.64 4.80
CA ILE A 346 9.44 0.41 4.74
C ILE A 346 8.91 1.70 5.34
N GLY A 347 7.71 2.11 4.94
CA GLY A 347 7.04 3.30 5.49
C GLY A 347 6.79 3.17 6.99
N ALA A 348 6.32 2.00 7.46
CA ALA A 348 6.14 1.76 8.88
C ALA A 348 7.45 1.92 9.66
N ALA A 349 8.55 1.31 9.21
CA ALA A 349 9.85 1.43 9.85
C ALA A 349 10.36 2.87 9.86
N LEU A 350 10.26 3.58 8.73
CA LEU A 350 10.67 4.97 8.63
C LEU A 350 9.90 5.85 9.61
N PHE A 351 8.56 5.73 9.66
CA PHE A 351 7.76 6.53 10.59
C PHE A 351 8.00 6.16 12.06
N VAL A 352 8.22 4.88 12.39
CA VAL A 352 8.64 4.48 13.75
C VAL A 352 9.95 5.16 14.12
N LEU A 353 10.96 5.09 13.26
CA LEU A 353 12.27 5.70 13.50
C LEU A 353 12.18 7.23 13.65
N LEU A 354 11.39 7.89 12.80
CA LEU A 354 11.13 9.33 12.92
C LEU A 354 10.40 9.67 14.23
N GLY A 355 9.45 8.85 14.65
CA GLY A 355 8.76 9.00 15.94
C GLY A 355 9.71 8.86 17.12
N LEU A 356 10.59 7.86 17.11
CA LEU A 356 11.60 7.64 18.14
C LEU A 356 12.63 8.78 18.20
N LEU A 357 13.00 9.32 17.04
CA LEU A 357 13.88 10.49 16.97
C LEU A 357 13.22 11.71 17.58
N TYR A 358 11.94 11.94 17.27
CA TYR A 358 11.15 13.04 17.84
C TYR A 358 10.92 12.88 19.36
N GLU A 359 10.67 11.68 19.87
CA GLU A 359 10.54 11.41 21.30
C GLU A 359 11.78 11.84 22.08
N ARG A 360 12.98 11.72 21.46
CA ARG A 360 14.27 12.08 22.09
C ARG A 360 14.61 13.55 21.95
N TYR A 361 14.37 14.14 20.79
CA TYR A 361 14.90 15.46 20.44
C TYR A 361 13.83 16.55 20.28
N GLY A 362 12.55 16.20 20.20
CA GLY A 362 11.42 17.14 20.17
C GLY A 362 11.27 17.93 18.87
N THR A 363 12.02 17.58 17.82
CA THR A 363 11.99 18.27 16.53
C THR A 363 11.94 17.28 15.36
N TYR A 364 11.44 17.71 14.20
CA TYR A 364 11.58 17.01 12.92
C TYR A 364 12.46 17.82 11.94
N ASP A 365 12.97 18.99 12.34
CA ASP A 365 13.83 19.77 11.48
C ASP A 365 15.22 19.14 11.38
N MET A 366 15.62 18.73 10.17
CA MET A 366 16.91 18.10 9.92
C MET A 366 18.11 19.01 10.29
N ARG A 367 17.91 20.34 10.32
CA ARG A 367 18.97 21.31 10.63
C ARG A 367 19.38 21.31 12.11
N ASP A 368 18.49 20.80 12.98
CA ASP A 368 18.75 20.69 14.41
C ASP A 368 19.64 19.49 14.76
N TYR A 369 19.83 18.57 13.80
CA TYR A 369 20.57 17.33 13.97
C TYR A 369 22.00 17.42 13.41
N GLY A 370 22.77 16.37 13.62
CA GLY A 370 24.12 16.14 13.10
C GLY A 370 24.93 15.28 14.07
N GLY A 371 25.81 14.44 13.55
CA GLY A 371 26.75 13.65 14.33
C GLY A 371 26.14 12.60 15.26
N LEU A 372 24.87 12.20 15.08
CA LEU A 372 24.19 11.26 15.98
C LEU A 372 24.75 9.83 15.90
N ALA A 373 25.48 9.48 14.85
CA ALA A 373 26.05 8.14 14.69
C ALA A 373 26.93 7.72 15.86
N THR A 374 27.61 8.66 16.49
CA THR A 374 28.49 8.40 17.65
C THR A 374 27.73 8.09 18.93
N LYS A 375 26.45 8.49 19.02
CA LYS A 375 25.61 8.35 20.21
C LYS A 375 24.57 7.24 20.10
N HIS A 376 24.10 6.93 18.88
CA HIS A 376 22.95 6.06 18.62
C HIS A 376 23.27 5.04 17.52
N ALA A 377 24.17 4.10 17.81
CA ALA A 377 24.64 3.11 16.84
C ALA A 377 23.51 2.22 16.28
N TRP A 378 22.60 1.73 17.13
CA TRP A 378 21.47 0.91 16.70
C TRP A 378 20.44 1.70 15.91
N MET A 379 20.13 2.92 16.35
CA MET A 379 19.20 3.79 15.62
C MET A 379 19.71 4.08 14.22
N VAL A 380 21.00 4.43 14.07
CA VAL A 380 21.65 4.61 12.75
C VAL A 380 21.53 3.36 11.91
N THR A 381 21.82 2.18 12.49
CA THR A 381 21.75 0.90 11.77
C THR A 381 20.35 0.68 11.18
N PHE A 382 19.29 0.87 11.97
CA PHE A 382 17.92 0.71 11.47
C PHE A 382 17.54 1.79 10.45
N PHE A 383 17.96 3.04 10.63
CA PHE A 383 17.75 4.09 9.62
C PHE A 383 18.44 3.75 8.30
N VAL A 384 19.70 3.29 8.35
CA VAL A 384 20.44 2.88 7.15
C VAL A 384 19.77 1.69 6.48
N MET A 385 19.40 0.64 7.22
CA MET A 385 18.69 -0.52 6.68
C MET A 385 17.37 -0.11 6.02
N THR A 386 16.55 0.73 6.70
CA THR A 386 15.28 1.21 6.16
C THR A 386 15.48 2.05 4.91
N SER A 387 16.48 2.92 4.89
CA SER A 387 16.78 3.76 3.73
C SER A 387 17.31 2.94 2.55
N LEU A 388 18.15 1.94 2.79
CA LEU A 388 18.64 1.03 1.74
C LEU A 388 17.49 0.18 1.15
N ALA A 389 16.54 -0.23 1.99
CA ALA A 389 15.31 -0.90 1.52
C ALA A 389 14.44 0.05 0.67
N ALA A 390 14.31 1.32 1.08
CA ALA A 390 13.55 2.34 0.36
C ALA A 390 14.19 2.74 -0.99
N VAL A 391 15.51 2.69 -1.08
CA VAL A 391 16.29 2.99 -2.32
C VAL A 391 16.28 1.80 -3.29
N GLY A 392 15.80 0.64 -2.85
CA GLY A 392 15.82 -0.56 -3.69
C GLY A 392 17.21 -1.17 -3.85
N LEU A 393 17.99 -1.28 -2.74
CA LEU A 393 19.27 -1.97 -2.81
C LEU A 393 19.05 -3.47 -3.09
N PRO A 394 19.80 -4.11 -4.01
CA PRO A 394 19.78 -5.56 -4.20
C PRO A 394 19.88 -6.32 -2.87
N MET A 395 19.15 -7.43 -2.75
CA MET A 395 18.90 -8.23 -1.54
C MET A 395 17.90 -7.61 -0.54
N MET A 396 17.46 -6.37 -0.72
CA MET A 396 16.35 -5.78 0.04
C MET A 396 15.03 -5.94 -0.71
N ASN A 397 13.94 -5.93 0.04
CA ASN A 397 12.59 -6.13 -0.52
C ASN A 397 12.20 -5.06 -1.57
N GLY A 398 12.58 -3.80 -1.39
CA GLY A 398 12.28 -2.70 -2.33
C GLY A 398 12.81 -2.96 -3.74
N PHE A 399 14.01 -3.55 -3.87
CA PHE A 399 14.63 -3.84 -5.17
C PHE A 399 13.76 -4.74 -6.05
N VAL A 400 13.21 -5.81 -5.47
CA VAL A 400 12.43 -6.80 -6.24
C VAL A 400 11.20 -6.15 -6.86
N GLY A 401 10.45 -5.39 -6.08
CA GLY A 401 9.25 -4.70 -6.56
C GLY A 401 9.57 -3.65 -7.63
N GLU A 402 10.54 -2.76 -7.38
CA GLU A 402 10.93 -1.71 -8.33
C GLU A 402 11.49 -2.29 -9.63
N PHE A 403 12.34 -3.31 -9.55
CA PHE A 403 12.89 -3.97 -10.73
C PHE A 403 11.80 -4.60 -11.61
N LEU A 404 10.83 -5.31 -11.00
CA LEU A 404 9.72 -5.90 -11.72
C LEU A 404 8.80 -4.83 -12.34
N ILE A 405 8.53 -3.73 -11.63
CA ILE A 405 7.75 -2.60 -12.16
C ILE A 405 8.44 -2.00 -13.39
N LEU A 406 9.74 -1.70 -13.31
CA LEU A 406 10.49 -1.13 -14.44
C LEU A 406 10.56 -2.12 -15.61
N SER A 407 10.79 -3.40 -15.34
CA SER A 407 10.76 -4.45 -16.37
C SER A 407 9.39 -4.55 -17.04
N GLY A 408 8.31 -4.56 -16.24
CA GLY A 408 6.94 -4.58 -16.75
C GLY A 408 6.59 -3.33 -17.56
N SER A 409 7.07 -2.16 -17.13
CA SER A 409 6.87 -0.90 -17.85
C SER A 409 7.53 -0.92 -19.23
N MET A 410 8.70 -1.53 -19.37
CA MET A 410 9.35 -1.71 -20.68
C MET A 410 8.62 -2.70 -21.60
N GLN A 411 7.86 -3.64 -21.03
CA GLN A 411 7.06 -4.62 -21.76
C GLN A 411 5.65 -4.11 -22.09
N ALA A 412 5.22 -2.98 -21.51
CA ALA A 412 3.88 -2.43 -21.72
C ALA A 412 3.62 -2.12 -23.19
N PHE A 413 2.36 -2.27 -23.60
CA PHE A 413 1.91 -1.96 -24.98
C PHE A 413 1.82 -0.45 -25.29
N ASP A 414 2.18 0.43 -24.34
CA ASP A 414 2.20 1.87 -24.53
C ASP A 414 3.29 2.29 -25.51
N VAL A 415 2.93 3.14 -26.48
CA VAL A 415 3.86 3.71 -27.47
C VAL A 415 5.00 4.50 -26.80
N HIS A 416 4.73 5.10 -25.65
CA HIS A 416 5.69 5.91 -24.90
C HIS A 416 6.38 5.12 -23.77
N ARG A 417 6.31 3.78 -23.75
CA ARG A 417 6.85 2.93 -22.68
C ARG A 417 8.31 3.25 -22.31
N VAL A 418 9.16 3.50 -23.32
CA VAL A 418 10.57 3.85 -23.08
C VAL A 418 10.70 5.19 -22.35
N LEU A 419 9.89 6.18 -22.73
CA LEU A 419 9.87 7.50 -22.08
C LEU A 419 9.46 7.36 -20.60
N TRP A 420 8.34 6.71 -20.33
CA TRP A 420 7.82 6.57 -18.97
C TRP A 420 8.75 5.75 -18.08
N THR A 421 9.32 4.66 -18.60
CA THR A 421 10.31 3.85 -17.87
C THR A 421 11.58 4.65 -17.58
N THR A 422 12.06 5.44 -18.55
CA THR A 422 13.24 6.30 -18.35
C THR A 422 12.99 7.35 -17.28
N ILE A 423 11.82 8.02 -17.31
CA ILE A 423 11.42 8.96 -16.25
C ILE A 423 11.34 8.27 -14.89
N ALA A 424 10.70 7.10 -14.81
CA ALA A 424 10.60 6.34 -13.57
C ALA A 424 11.97 5.92 -13.03
N THR A 425 12.90 5.50 -13.89
CA THR A 425 14.28 5.13 -13.49
C THR A 425 15.02 6.32 -12.87
N THR A 426 14.77 7.57 -13.33
CA THR A 426 15.37 8.75 -12.66
C THR A 426 14.87 8.91 -11.23
N GLY A 427 13.65 8.43 -10.93
CA GLY A 427 13.09 8.42 -9.59
C GLY A 427 13.89 7.55 -8.61
N VAL A 428 14.44 6.42 -9.06
CA VAL A 428 15.33 5.56 -8.23
C VAL A 428 16.58 6.32 -7.82
N ILE A 429 17.19 7.06 -8.76
CA ILE A 429 18.37 7.90 -8.47
C ILE A 429 18.02 9.00 -7.47
N LEU A 430 16.86 9.65 -7.66
CA LEU A 430 16.40 10.71 -6.76
C LEU A 430 16.06 10.16 -5.37
N SER A 431 15.50 8.93 -5.28
CA SER A 431 15.22 8.29 -3.99
C SER A 431 16.49 8.06 -3.19
N ALA A 432 17.54 7.59 -3.84
CA ALA A 432 18.87 7.48 -3.24
C ALA A 432 19.40 8.85 -2.78
N ALA A 433 19.23 9.89 -3.59
CA ALA A 433 19.72 11.23 -3.27
C ALA A 433 19.07 11.80 -2.00
N TYR A 434 17.73 11.77 -1.87
CA TYR A 434 17.08 12.32 -0.68
C TYR A 434 17.25 11.44 0.57
N MET A 435 17.22 10.12 0.44
CA MET A 435 17.41 9.21 1.58
C MET A 435 18.83 9.28 2.14
N LEU A 436 19.84 9.23 1.29
CA LEU A 436 21.24 9.34 1.72
C LEU A 436 21.55 10.74 2.27
N SER A 437 20.99 11.81 1.67
CA SER A 437 21.11 13.18 2.20
C SER A 437 20.49 13.30 3.59
N MET A 438 19.33 12.66 3.82
CA MET A 438 18.69 12.60 5.15
C MET A 438 19.61 11.93 6.17
N ILE A 439 20.13 10.73 5.86
CA ILE A 439 21.05 10.01 6.74
C ILE A 439 22.29 10.85 7.03
N GLN A 440 22.89 11.44 5.99
CA GLN A 440 24.09 12.26 6.13
C GLN A 440 23.85 13.45 7.08
N LYS A 441 22.75 14.16 6.92
CA LYS A 441 22.43 15.34 7.73
C LYS A 441 22.11 15.01 9.20
N ILE A 442 21.47 13.87 9.45
CA ILE A 442 21.06 13.48 10.82
C ILE A 442 22.21 12.85 11.60
N PHE A 443 22.93 11.90 10.97
CA PHE A 443 23.81 11.00 11.70
C PHE A 443 25.28 11.33 11.56
N TYR A 444 25.68 12.04 10.50
CA TYR A 444 27.09 12.33 10.21
C TYR A 444 27.38 13.84 10.31
N GLY A 445 28.66 14.18 10.25
CA GLY A 445 29.12 15.55 10.36
C GLY A 445 29.29 16.06 11.80
N LYS A 446 29.27 17.38 11.98
CA LYS A 446 29.38 18.02 13.31
C LYS A 446 28.09 17.84 14.11
N LEU A 447 28.22 17.74 15.43
CA LEU A 447 27.04 17.69 16.31
C LEU A 447 26.19 18.95 16.11
N GLY A 448 24.90 18.72 15.82
CA GLY A 448 23.91 19.78 15.73
C GLY A 448 23.54 20.34 17.10
N ILE A 449 22.79 21.43 17.12
CA ILE A 449 22.39 22.13 18.36
C ILE A 449 21.68 21.16 19.30
N ARG A 450 20.63 20.49 18.85
CA ARG A 450 19.87 19.54 19.68
C ARG A 450 20.67 18.28 19.99
N SER A 451 21.51 17.83 19.06
CA SER A 451 22.35 16.66 19.26
C SER A 451 23.41 16.87 20.36
N SER A 452 23.85 18.11 20.60
CA SER A 452 24.85 18.44 21.64
C SER A 452 24.22 18.54 23.03
N GLU A 453 22.98 19.00 23.14
CA GLU A 453 22.28 19.26 24.40
C GLU A 453 21.79 18.00 25.12
N ILE A 454 21.52 16.93 24.39
CA ILE A 454 20.87 15.74 24.92
C ILE A 454 21.83 14.55 24.96
N THR A 455 22.09 14.04 26.16
CA THR A 455 22.76 12.74 26.39
C THR A 455 21.66 11.66 26.39
N GLY A 456 21.27 11.19 25.20
CA GLY A 456 20.27 10.12 25.09
C GLY A 456 20.91 8.73 25.13
N TYR A 457 20.18 7.76 25.63
CA TYR A 457 20.48 6.34 25.42
C TYR A 457 20.09 5.94 23.99
N ASP A 458 20.72 4.90 23.46
CA ASP A 458 20.37 4.30 22.17
C ASP A 458 18.97 3.63 22.27
N LEU A 459 18.68 2.61 21.53
CA LEU A 459 17.37 1.96 21.54
C LEU A 459 17.12 1.15 22.82
N THR A 460 15.91 1.24 23.36
CA THR A 460 15.41 0.38 24.44
C THR A 460 15.00 -1.00 23.90
N ALA A 461 14.84 -1.99 24.81
CA ALA A 461 14.36 -3.33 24.44
C ALA A 461 13.02 -3.30 23.70
N ARG A 462 12.07 -2.43 24.13
CA ARG A 462 10.78 -2.25 23.44
C ARG A 462 10.98 -1.78 21.99
N GLU A 463 11.85 -0.82 21.78
CA GLU A 463 12.12 -0.25 20.46
C GLU A 463 12.83 -1.25 19.54
N HIS A 464 13.72 -2.08 20.10
CA HIS A 464 14.28 -3.22 19.37
C HIS A 464 13.18 -4.23 18.95
N ILE A 465 12.26 -4.60 19.85
CA ILE A 465 11.14 -5.49 19.54
C ILE A 465 10.25 -4.88 18.43
N THR A 466 10.12 -3.57 18.39
CA THR A 466 9.34 -2.85 17.36
C THR A 466 10.03 -2.86 15.99
N LEU A 467 11.36 -2.68 15.94
CA LEU A 467 12.11 -2.47 14.70
C LEU A 467 12.64 -3.77 14.07
N TRP A 468 13.07 -4.76 14.88
CA TRP A 468 13.65 -6.00 14.36
C TRP A 468 12.73 -6.78 13.43
N PRO A 469 11.41 -6.94 13.69
CA PRO A 469 10.53 -7.61 12.75
C PRO A 469 10.49 -6.92 11.39
N LEU A 470 10.43 -5.58 11.36
CA LEU A 470 10.43 -4.82 10.11
C LEU A 470 11.75 -4.98 9.34
N ALA A 471 12.89 -4.86 10.04
CA ALA A 471 14.21 -5.03 9.45
C ALA A 471 14.45 -6.45 8.93
N ALA A 472 13.99 -7.47 9.65
CA ALA A 472 14.05 -8.86 9.22
C ALA A 472 13.25 -9.08 7.92
N PHE A 473 12.04 -8.50 7.84
CA PHE A 473 11.23 -8.61 6.62
C PHE A 473 11.86 -7.95 5.41
N PHE A 474 12.66 -6.87 5.57
CA PHE A 474 13.39 -6.28 4.43
C PHE A 474 14.32 -7.29 3.75
N LEU A 475 15.05 -8.08 4.55
CA LEU A 475 15.96 -9.10 4.04
C LEU A 475 15.22 -10.36 3.59
N ILE A 476 14.29 -10.85 4.41
CA ILE A 476 13.56 -12.10 4.12
C ILE A 476 12.76 -11.95 2.81
N MET A 477 12.03 -10.85 2.65
CA MET A 477 11.27 -10.60 1.41
C MET A 477 12.17 -10.31 0.22
N GLY A 478 13.32 -9.69 0.43
CA GLY A 478 14.29 -9.45 -0.66
C GLY A 478 14.96 -10.72 -1.16
N ILE A 479 15.36 -11.62 -0.25
CA ILE A 479 16.08 -12.86 -0.59
C ILE A 479 15.13 -13.97 -0.98
N LEU A 480 14.01 -14.13 -0.25
CA LEU A 480 13.03 -15.19 -0.44
C LEU A 480 11.77 -14.70 -1.18
N SER A 481 11.89 -13.67 -2.03
CA SER A 481 10.78 -13.11 -2.80
C SER A 481 9.90 -14.15 -3.51
N PRO A 482 10.40 -15.29 -4.06
CA PRO A 482 9.57 -16.27 -4.71
C PRO A 482 8.47 -16.87 -3.81
N PHE A 483 8.65 -16.84 -2.49
CA PHE A 483 7.64 -17.33 -1.55
C PHE A 483 6.36 -16.48 -1.60
N TRP A 484 6.49 -15.16 -1.61
CA TRP A 484 5.35 -14.23 -1.72
C TRP A 484 4.82 -14.17 -3.14
N MET A 485 5.74 -14.18 -4.12
CA MET A 485 5.39 -14.10 -5.54
C MET A 485 4.47 -15.24 -5.98
N LYS A 486 4.61 -16.43 -5.43
CA LYS A 486 3.79 -17.60 -5.80
C LYS A 486 2.28 -17.35 -5.70
N SER A 487 1.81 -16.61 -4.71
CA SER A 487 0.39 -16.28 -4.57
C SER A 487 0.00 -15.01 -5.33
N ILE A 488 0.94 -14.06 -5.48
CA ILE A 488 0.75 -12.81 -6.21
C ILE A 488 0.65 -13.07 -7.71
N ASP A 489 1.56 -13.87 -8.27
CA ASP A 489 1.62 -14.27 -9.69
C ASP A 489 0.29 -14.86 -10.19
N THR A 490 -0.41 -15.59 -9.32
CA THR A 490 -1.75 -16.10 -9.61
C THR A 490 -2.75 -14.99 -9.94
N PHE A 491 -2.68 -13.85 -9.25
CA PHE A 491 -3.54 -12.69 -9.54
C PHE A 491 -3.04 -11.92 -10.75
N GLY A 492 -1.72 -11.75 -10.90
CA GLY A 492 -1.09 -11.05 -12.01
C GLY A 492 -1.39 -11.70 -13.36
N THR A 493 -1.26 -13.03 -13.46
CA THR A 493 -1.57 -13.78 -14.68
C THR A 493 -3.03 -13.67 -15.08
N LEU A 494 -3.97 -13.82 -14.13
CA LEU A 494 -5.41 -13.67 -14.41
C LEU A 494 -5.79 -12.29 -14.92
N THR A 495 -5.10 -11.26 -14.46
CA THR A 495 -5.42 -9.86 -14.79
C THR A 495 -4.76 -9.46 -16.10
N ALA A 496 -3.55 -9.95 -16.38
CA ALA A 496 -2.81 -9.70 -17.61
C ALA A 496 -3.41 -10.47 -18.81
N ASP A 497 -3.87 -11.70 -18.61
CA ASP A 497 -4.44 -12.55 -19.65
C ASP A 497 -5.89 -12.21 -20.03
N LYS A 498 -6.47 -11.15 -19.49
CA LYS A 498 -7.76 -10.61 -19.91
C LYS A 498 -7.60 -9.35 -20.79
N PRO A 499 -6.96 -9.42 -21.97
CA PRO A 499 -7.02 -8.30 -22.89
C PRO A 499 -8.44 -8.25 -23.45
N ALA A 500 -9.16 -7.17 -23.20
CA ALA A 500 -10.22 -6.77 -24.10
C ALA A 500 -9.59 -6.73 -25.51
N HIS A 501 -10.09 -7.53 -26.45
CA HIS A 501 -9.76 -7.60 -27.88
C HIS A 501 -8.80 -6.53 -28.41
N PHE A 502 -7.58 -6.53 -27.97
CA PHE A 502 -6.53 -5.71 -28.51
C PHE A 502 -5.78 -6.63 -29.50
N GLU A 503 -6.21 -6.63 -30.75
CA GLU A 503 -5.36 -7.19 -31.81
C GLU A 503 -4.08 -6.35 -31.82
N PRO A 504 -2.91 -6.93 -31.52
CA PRO A 504 -1.67 -6.21 -31.68
C PRO A 504 -1.56 -5.86 -33.16
N ASN A 505 -1.46 -4.57 -33.45
CA ASN A 505 -1.11 -4.11 -34.79
C ASN A 505 0.16 -4.87 -35.21
N PRO A 506 0.11 -5.75 -36.23
CA PRO A 506 1.27 -6.58 -36.56
C PRO A 506 2.42 -5.62 -36.86
N ILE A 507 3.45 -5.67 -36.03
CA ILE A 507 4.72 -5.03 -36.32
C ILE A 507 5.11 -5.59 -37.69
N LYS A 508 5.03 -4.77 -38.75
CA LYS A 508 5.63 -5.10 -40.03
C LYS A 508 7.11 -5.33 -39.74
N HIS A 509 7.47 -6.60 -39.58
CA HIS A 509 8.86 -7.00 -39.73
C HIS A 509 9.25 -6.56 -41.11
N THR A 510 10.02 -5.49 -41.19
CA THR A 510 10.77 -5.15 -42.41
C THR A 510 11.55 -6.41 -42.72
N GLU A 511 11.26 -6.98 -43.87
CA GLU A 511 11.92 -8.18 -44.40
C GLU A 511 13.41 -8.00 -44.24
N THR A 512 14.01 -8.87 -43.44
CA THR A 512 15.44 -9.06 -43.41
C THR A 512 15.85 -9.49 -44.80
N GLU A 513 16.57 -8.64 -45.51
CA GLU A 513 17.25 -8.99 -46.76
C GLU A 513 17.96 -10.33 -46.59
N THR A 514 17.46 -11.32 -47.30
CA THR A 514 18.10 -12.61 -47.49
C THR A 514 19.43 -12.36 -48.19
N TYR A 515 20.53 -12.46 -47.46
CA TYR A 515 21.84 -12.62 -48.06
C TYR A 515 21.81 -13.93 -48.83
N SER A 516 21.72 -13.82 -50.16
CA SER A 516 21.92 -14.92 -51.09
C SER A 516 23.33 -15.47 -50.89
N SER A 517 23.39 -16.72 -50.44
CA SER A 517 24.60 -17.51 -50.44
C SER A 517 25.13 -17.66 -51.87
N VAL A 518 26.28 -17.07 -52.15
CA VAL A 518 27.10 -17.26 -53.34
C VAL A 518 27.54 -18.72 -53.35
N SER A 519 26.93 -19.54 -54.18
CA SER A 519 27.37 -20.89 -54.48
C SER A 519 28.58 -20.81 -55.41
N THR A 520 29.75 -21.15 -54.91
CA THR A 520 30.93 -21.46 -55.74
C THR A 520 30.73 -22.80 -56.47
N PRO A 521 30.95 -22.87 -57.78
CA PRO A 521 30.86 -24.14 -58.51
C PRO A 521 32.10 -25.01 -58.23
N VAL A 522 31.88 -26.20 -57.74
CA VAL A 522 32.88 -27.27 -57.70
C VAL A 522 33.04 -27.84 -59.11
N ALA A 523 34.24 -27.61 -59.68
CA ALA A 523 34.65 -28.24 -60.93
C ALA A 523 34.88 -29.74 -60.72
N SER A 524 34.13 -30.56 -61.43
CA SER A 524 34.40 -31.98 -61.64
C SER A 524 35.62 -32.14 -62.54
N GLN A 525 36.63 -32.84 -62.10
CA GLN A 525 37.59 -33.48 -63.01
C GLN A 525 37.49 -34.95 -62.83
N GLU A 526 37.00 -35.56 -63.93
CA GLU A 526 37.13 -36.95 -64.22
C GLU A 526 38.52 -37.33 -64.76
N ALA A 527 38.89 -38.57 -64.47
CA ALA A 527 39.70 -39.48 -65.25
C ALA A 527 41.23 -39.36 -65.21
N ARG A 528 41.86 -40.23 -64.70
CA ARG A 528 42.56 -41.45 -65.09
C ARG A 528 43.44 -41.94 -63.95
#